data_c2c45e58e8b4321a3564adacb35eb540
#
_entry.id   c2c45e58e8b4321a3564adacb35eb540
#
_cell.length_a   1.000
_cell.length_b   1.000
_cell.length_c   1.000
_cell.angle_alpha   90.00
_cell.angle_beta   90.00
_cell.angle_gamma   90.00
#
_symmetry.space_group_name_H-M   'P 1'
#
loop_
_entity.id
_entity.type
_entity.pdbx_description
1 polymer ?
#
loop_
_entity_poly.entity_id
_entity_poly.type
_entity_poly.pdbx_seq_one_letter_code
_entity_poly.pdbx_strand_id
1 'polypeptide(L)'
;MEKTLRLGDKDYRLHSSLFTIIDYRNVFSTELFSDIKKLEKSNIKKEDDISTVIDTIFRIIYVLHRPFSKQSYNDFLMSLDFSVLSNQTELENLTNTIGEMLGTFQNGPTANSVTKK
;
A
#
# COMPACT_ATOMS: atom_id res chain seq x y z
N MET A 1 -0.89 10.02 10.24
CA MET A 1 -2.26 9.56 10.00
C MET A 1 -2.37 8.08 10.33
N GLU A 2 -3.45 7.71 10.97
CA GLU A 2 -3.70 6.31 11.28
C GLU A 2 -5.02 5.87 10.67
N LYS A 3 -5.02 4.64 10.19
CA LYS A 3 -6.23 4.02 9.67
C LYS A 3 -6.19 2.53 9.96
N THR A 4 -7.32 1.90 9.87
CA THR A 4 -7.41 0.45 9.99
C THR A 4 -7.87 -0.10 8.65
N LEU A 5 -7.15 -1.09 8.16
CA LEU A 5 -7.45 -1.75 6.89
C LEU A 5 -7.85 -3.18 7.16
N ARG A 6 -8.96 -3.61 6.58
CA ARG A 6 -9.38 -5.00 6.71
C ARG A 6 -8.92 -5.79 5.51
N LEU A 7 -8.21 -6.87 5.78
CA LEU A 7 -7.76 -7.81 4.75
C LEU A 7 -8.22 -9.19 5.16
N GLY A 8 -9.16 -9.72 4.40
CA GLY A 8 -9.75 -11.00 4.75
C GLY A 8 -10.55 -10.86 6.03
N ASP A 9 -10.20 -11.61 7.04
CA ASP A 9 -10.91 -11.57 8.32
C ASP A 9 -10.10 -10.88 9.42
N LYS A 10 -9.04 -10.16 9.05
CA LYS A 10 -8.20 -9.47 10.03
C LYS A 10 -8.15 -7.98 9.76
N ASP A 11 -8.05 -7.22 10.84
CA ASP A 11 -7.87 -5.78 10.76
C ASP A 11 -6.41 -5.45 11.01
N TYR A 12 -5.86 -4.58 10.17
CA TYR A 12 -4.48 -4.15 10.28
C TYR A 12 -4.44 -2.66 10.55
N ARG A 13 -3.83 -2.27 11.66
CA ARG A 13 -3.64 -0.85 11.95
C ARG A 13 -2.47 -0.35 11.12
N LEU A 14 -2.64 0.83 10.56
CA LEU A 14 -1.65 1.45 9.70
C LEU A 14 -1.34 2.84 10.22
N HIS A 15 -0.08 3.24 10.08
CA HIS A 15 0.35 4.57 10.49
C HIS A 15 1.28 5.13 9.43
N SER A 16 1.03 6.36 8.99
CA SER A 16 1.91 7.03 8.05
C SER A 16 2.51 8.28 8.68
N SER A 17 3.80 8.48 8.44
CA SER A 17 4.52 9.65 8.90
C SER A 17 5.78 9.75 8.05
N LEU A 18 6.62 10.75 8.34
CA LEU A 18 7.88 10.84 7.62
C LEU A 18 8.75 9.60 7.84
N PHE A 19 8.60 8.96 8.98
CA PHE A 19 9.34 7.74 9.23
C PHE A 19 9.00 6.65 8.22
N THR A 20 7.79 6.65 7.70
CA THR A 20 7.37 5.64 6.72
C THR A 20 8.29 5.63 5.51
N ILE A 21 8.69 6.80 5.03
CA ILE A 21 9.56 6.91 3.86
C ILE A 21 10.91 6.29 4.15
N ILE A 22 11.46 6.59 5.31
CA ILE A 22 12.77 6.09 5.70
C ILE A 22 12.73 4.59 5.96
N ASP A 23 11.68 4.15 6.65
CA ASP A 23 11.54 2.74 6.99
C ASP A 23 11.40 1.89 5.73
N TYR A 24 10.64 2.39 4.75
CA TYR A 24 10.46 1.67 3.50
C TYR A 24 11.81 1.44 2.82
N ARG A 25 12.63 2.49 2.76
CA ARG A 25 13.95 2.36 2.15
C ARG A 25 14.82 1.40 2.93
N ASN A 26 14.75 1.44 4.25
CA ASN A 26 15.57 0.57 5.08
C ASN A 26 15.18 -0.89 4.94
N VAL A 27 13.89 -1.15 4.76
CA VAL A 27 13.41 -2.53 4.66
C VAL A 27 13.62 -3.09 3.26
N PHE A 28 13.34 -2.29 2.23
CA PHE A 28 13.28 -2.81 0.87
C PHE A 28 14.38 -2.29 -0.05
N SER A 29 15.19 -1.35 0.42
CA SER A 29 16.31 -0.79 -0.34
C SER A 29 15.86 -0.07 -1.61
N THR A 30 14.63 0.40 -1.64
CA THR A 30 14.12 1.21 -2.74
C THR A 30 13.41 2.41 -2.14
N GLU A 31 13.11 3.40 -3.00
CA GLU A 31 12.46 4.61 -2.54
C GLU A 31 10.95 4.46 -2.65
N LEU A 32 10.23 4.81 -1.59
CA LEU A 32 8.79 4.65 -1.54
C LEU A 32 8.10 5.36 -2.71
N PHE A 33 8.41 6.64 -2.92
CA PHE A 33 7.71 7.39 -3.96
C PHE A 33 8.10 6.95 -5.36
N SER A 34 9.29 6.43 -5.52
CA SER A 34 9.69 5.86 -6.79
C SER A 34 8.86 4.64 -7.12
N ASP A 35 8.66 3.77 -6.13
CA ASP A 35 7.86 2.57 -6.32
C ASP A 35 6.39 2.92 -6.54
N ILE A 36 5.90 3.96 -5.85
CA ILE A 36 4.53 4.40 -6.06
C ILE A 36 4.33 4.90 -7.49
N LYS A 37 5.30 5.65 -8.02
CA LYS A 37 5.20 6.12 -9.39
C LYS A 37 5.16 4.98 -10.38
N LYS A 38 5.97 3.96 -10.15
CA LYS A 38 5.92 2.78 -11.01
C LYS A 38 4.55 2.12 -10.95
N LEU A 39 3.99 2.06 -9.76
CA LEU A 39 2.68 1.45 -9.56
C LEU A 39 1.60 2.24 -10.28
N GLU A 40 1.66 3.56 -10.23
CA GLU A 40 0.68 4.41 -10.90
C GLU A 40 0.74 4.25 -12.41
N LYS A 41 1.92 3.97 -12.94
CA LYS A 41 2.09 3.78 -14.38
C LYS A 41 1.75 2.37 -14.82
N SER A 42 1.65 1.44 -13.90
CA SER A 42 1.37 0.06 -14.24
C SER A 42 -0.08 -0.09 -14.62
N ASN A 43 -0.31 -1.02 -15.55
CA ASN A 43 -1.67 -1.39 -15.89
C ASN A 43 -1.99 -2.68 -15.16
N ILE A 44 -2.77 -2.55 -14.12
CA ILE A 44 -3.08 -3.70 -13.28
C ILE A 44 -3.81 -4.80 -14.04
N LYS A 45 -4.34 -4.48 -15.21
CA LYS A 45 -5.05 -5.48 -16.01
C LYS A 45 -4.10 -6.33 -16.83
N LYS A 46 -2.84 -5.93 -16.96
CA LYS A 46 -1.87 -6.73 -17.68
C LYS A 46 -1.34 -7.82 -16.78
N GLU A 47 -1.42 -9.03 -17.22
CA GLU A 47 -0.96 -10.15 -16.43
C GLU A 47 0.53 -10.08 -16.13
N ASP A 48 1.30 -9.52 -17.05
CA ASP A 48 2.74 -9.45 -16.87
C ASP A 48 3.13 -8.60 -15.69
N ASP A 49 2.31 -7.60 -15.34
CA ASP A 49 2.64 -6.66 -14.29
C ASP A 49 2.02 -7.00 -12.95
N ILE A 50 1.16 -8.01 -12.92
CA ILE A 50 0.33 -8.18 -11.74
C ILE A 50 1.11 -8.56 -10.49
N SER A 51 2.13 -9.40 -10.64
CA SER A 51 2.90 -9.78 -9.47
C SER A 51 3.73 -8.62 -8.93
N THR A 52 4.22 -7.76 -9.82
CA THR A 52 4.95 -6.56 -9.40
C THR A 52 4.02 -5.59 -8.68
N VAL A 53 2.82 -5.40 -9.22
CA VAL A 53 1.84 -4.52 -8.60
C VAL A 53 1.47 -5.03 -7.21
N ILE A 54 1.19 -6.31 -7.10
CA ILE A 54 0.82 -6.92 -5.82
C ILE A 54 1.96 -6.75 -4.82
N ASP A 55 3.18 -7.07 -5.22
CA ASP A 55 4.31 -6.98 -4.33
C ASP A 55 4.49 -5.55 -3.82
N THR A 56 4.42 -4.57 -4.72
CA THR A 56 4.61 -3.17 -4.33
C THR A 56 3.52 -2.73 -3.36
N ILE A 57 2.27 -3.07 -3.66
CA ILE A 57 1.16 -2.69 -2.80
C ILE A 57 1.35 -3.26 -1.40
N PHE A 58 1.70 -4.53 -1.30
CA PHE A 58 1.82 -5.16 0.01
C PHE A 58 3.09 -4.74 0.75
N ARG A 59 4.15 -4.35 0.03
CA ARG A 59 5.30 -3.74 0.69
C ARG A 59 4.90 -2.44 1.39
N ILE A 60 4.09 -1.64 0.71
CA ILE A 60 3.65 -0.37 1.28
C ILE A 60 2.80 -0.62 2.53
N ILE A 61 1.86 -1.54 2.44
CA ILE A 61 1.01 -1.87 3.58
C ILE A 61 1.83 -2.42 4.73
N TYR A 62 2.78 -3.27 4.42
CA TYR A 62 3.64 -3.85 5.44
C TYR A 62 4.37 -2.76 6.22
N VAL A 63 4.94 -1.79 5.52
CA VAL A 63 5.67 -0.72 6.20
C VAL A 63 4.74 0.15 7.02
N LEU A 64 3.54 0.42 6.52
CA LEU A 64 2.55 1.19 7.28
C LEU A 64 2.11 0.45 8.54
N HIS A 65 2.16 -0.87 8.53
CA HIS A 65 1.76 -1.69 9.65
C HIS A 65 2.90 -1.95 10.63
N ARG A 66 4.13 -1.75 10.22
CA ARG A 66 5.30 -2.09 11.05
C ARG A 66 5.29 -1.44 12.44
N PRO A 67 4.77 -0.21 12.63
CA PRO A 67 4.73 0.34 13.98
C PRO A 67 3.93 -0.51 14.95
N PHE A 68 3.08 -1.39 14.45
CA PHE A 68 2.20 -2.22 15.29
C PHE A 68 2.56 -3.70 15.24
N SER A 69 3.61 -4.09 14.52
CA SER A 69 3.92 -5.50 14.36
C SER A 69 5.40 -5.69 14.12
N LYS A 70 5.93 -6.79 14.62
CA LYS A 70 7.35 -7.10 14.46
C LYS A 70 7.61 -8.22 13.49
N GLN A 71 6.58 -8.69 12.77
CA GLN A 71 6.80 -9.80 11.85
C GLN A 71 7.58 -9.34 10.62
N SER A 72 8.23 -10.28 9.95
CA SER A 72 8.94 -9.99 8.71
C SER A 72 7.97 -9.82 7.57
N TYR A 73 8.47 -9.27 6.45
CA TYR A 73 7.65 -9.13 5.26
C TYR A 73 7.17 -10.50 4.77
N ASN A 74 8.05 -11.48 4.78
CA ASN A 74 7.65 -12.81 4.33
C ASN A 74 6.56 -13.39 5.23
N ASP A 75 6.72 -13.23 6.55
CA ASP A 75 5.70 -13.73 7.46
C ASP A 75 4.38 -12.99 7.26
N PHE A 76 4.45 -11.69 7.01
CA PHE A 76 3.26 -10.92 6.73
C PHE A 76 2.55 -11.46 5.49
N LEU A 77 3.29 -11.70 4.41
CA LEU A 77 2.69 -12.23 3.18
C LEU A 77 2.11 -13.62 3.40
N MET A 78 2.82 -14.44 4.16
CA MET A 78 2.36 -15.81 4.38
C MET A 78 1.11 -15.87 5.24
N SER A 79 0.84 -14.81 5.98
CA SER A 79 -0.38 -14.75 6.80
C SER A 79 -1.60 -14.33 5.99
N LEU A 80 -1.40 -13.89 4.75
CA LEU A 80 -2.49 -13.44 3.90
C LEU A 80 -2.93 -14.54 2.97
N ASP A 81 -4.24 -14.65 2.77
CA ASP A 81 -4.80 -15.67 1.90
C ASP A 81 -5.04 -15.12 0.50
N PHE A 82 -4.99 -15.97 -0.49
CA PHE A 82 -5.28 -15.57 -1.87
C PHE A 82 -6.63 -14.88 -2.02
N SER A 83 -7.55 -15.19 -1.14
CA SER A 83 -8.89 -14.59 -1.22
C SER A 83 -8.86 -13.07 -1.11
N VAL A 84 -7.79 -12.53 -0.52
CA VAL A 84 -7.62 -11.08 -0.46
C VAL A 84 -7.58 -10.48 -1.88
N LEU A 85 -6.98 -11.21 -2.80
CA LEU A 85 -6.84 -10.72 -4.17
C LEU A 85 -8.08 -10.93 -5.02
N SER A 86 -8.94 -11.84 -4.62
CA SER A 86 -10.12 -12.13 -5.41
C SER A 86 -11.30 -11.23 -5.05
N ASN A 87 -11.16 -10.44 -3.99
CA ASN A 87 -12.21 -9.52 -3.59
C ASN A 87 -11.90 -8.13 -4.13
N GLN A 88 -12.56 -7.75 -5.21
CA GLN A 88 -12.27 -6.49 -5.86
C GLN A 88 -12.55 -5.30 -4.95
N THR A 89 -13.57 -5.39 -4.13
CA THR A 89 -13.88 -4.31 -3.18
C THR A 89 -12.74 -4.11 -2.20
N GLU A 90 -12.17 -5.20 -1.69
CA GLU A 90 -11.05 -5.09 -0.76
C GLU A 90 -9.83 -4.49 -1.45
N LEU A 91 -9.57 -4.87 -2.71
CA LEU A 91 -8.44 -4.30 -3.43
C LEU A 91 -8.62 -2.81 -3.65
N GLU A 92 -9.84 -2.39 -3.95
CA GLU A 92 -10.11 -0.96 -4.12
C GLU A 92 -9.93 -0.22 -2.81
N ASN A 93 -10.43 -0.78 -1.72
CA ASN A 93 -10.27 -0.16 -0.40
C ASN A 93 -8.81 -0.05 -0.03
N LEU A 94 -8.04 -1.07 -0.34
CA LEU A 94 -6.63 -1.10 -0.06
C LEU A 94 -5.90 0.01 -0.81
N THR A 95 -6.16 0.15 -2.09
CA THR A 95 -5.54 1.19 -2.90
C THR A 95 -5.96 2.57 -2.42
N ASN A 96 -7.24 2.73 -2.11
CA ASN A 96 -7.74 4.01 -1.61
C ASN A 96 -7.12 4.37 -0.28
N THR A 97 -6.95 3.39 0.60
CA THR A 97 -6.34 3.63 1.89
C THR A 97 -4.90 4.10 1.74
N ILE A 98 -4.15 3.44 0.87
CA ILE A 98 -2.78 3.85 0.60
C ILE A 98 -2.75 5.28 0.06
N GLY A 99 -3.64 5.57 -0.87
CA GLY A 99 -3.70 6.90 -1.45
C GLY A 99 -3.97 7.97 -0.42
N GLU A 100 -4.91 7.70 0.48
CA GLU A 100 -5.25 8.66 1.51
C GLU A 100 -4.10 8.87 2.48
N MET A 101 -3.43 7.80 2.87
CA MET A 101 -2.37 7.89 3.87
C MET A 101 -1.10 8.51 3.32
N LEU A 102 -0.83 8.34 2.04
CA LEU A 102 0.39 8.83 1.45
C LEU A 102 0.18 10.00 0.49
N GLY A 103 -1.07 10.37 0.25
CA GLY A 103 -1.37 11.46 -0.66
C GLY A 103 -1.16 11.11 -2.12
N THR A 104 -1.33 9.83 -2.45
CA THR A 104 -1.11 9.36 -3.82
C THR A 104 -2.32 8.56 -4.28
N PHE A 105 -2.34 8.16 -5.55
CA PHE A 105 -3.43 7.37 -6.13
C PHE A 105 -4.77 8.06 -6.00
N GLN A 106 -4.75 9.36 -5.74
CA GLN A 106 -5.97 10.12 -5.62
C GLN A 106 -6.55 10.30 -7.00
N ASN A 107 -7.86 10.27 -7.09
CA ASN A 107 -8.48 10.55 -8.35
C ASN A 107 -8.47 12.01 -8.63
N GLY A 108 -7.81 12.33 -9.71
CA GLY A 108 -7.86 13.58 -10.37
C GLY A 108 -8.09 14.80 -9.56
N PRO A 109 -9.21 15.41 -9.75
CA PRO A 109 -9.40 16.76 -9.22
C PRO A 109 -9.21 16.85 -7.74
N THR A 110 -9.56 15.81 -7.04
CA THR A 110 -9.43 15.86 -5.60
C THR A 110 -8.00 16.03 -5.20
N ALA A 111 -7.13 15.28 -5.80
CA ALA A 111 -5.73 15.39 -5.48
C ALA A 111 -5.21 16.76 -5.86
N ASN A 112 -5.69 17.26 -6.96
CA ASN A 112 -5.22 18.54 -7.41
C ASN A 112 -5.75 19.67 -6.59
N SER A 113 -6.96 19.54 -6.16
CA SER A 113 -7.56 20.63 -5.44
C SER A 113 -6.95 20.81 -4.10
N VAL A 114 -6.36 19.78 -3.62
CA VAL A 114 -5.69 19.93 -2.37
C VAL A 114 -4.64 20.92 -2.44
N THR A 115 -4.20 21.05 -3.60
CA THR A 115 -3.18 21.98 -3.73
C THR A 115 -3.69 23.32 -3.59
N LYS A 116 -4.81 23.33 -3.48
CA LYS A 116 -5.19 24.45 -3.24
C LYS A 116 -4.85 24.99 -2.19
N LYS A 117 -4.46 24.68 -2.14
CA LYS A 117 -4.05 25.07 -1.35
C LYS A 117 -3.62 25.64 -1.42
#